data_ad5f6d20990e709bd3a61ad54afff043
#
_entry.id   ad5f6d20990e709bd3a61ad54afff043
#
_cell.length_a   1.000
_cell.length_b   1.000
_cell.length_c   1.000
_cell.angle_alpha   90.00
_cell.angle_beta   90.00
_cell.angle_gamma   90.00
#
_symmetry.space_group_name_H-M   'P 1'
#
loop_
_entity.id
_entity.type
_entity.pdbx_description
1 polymer ?
#
loop_
_entity_poly.entity_id
_entity_poly.type
_entity_poly.pdbx_seq_one_letter_code
_entity_poly.pdbx_strand_id
1 'polypeptide(L)'
;MSAVVDFAAPGGPRRTPAAGVRARAAALAGGSAPLLVVALAVSMHVGSAIATTLFGQVGPLGVLWLRCALAALLLVALFRGRALALPRASRRGVVALGVVLAAMNACFFEAIARVPLGVASTIEFTGPLLVALAGSRRPRDVVWVVLAGVGVALLGSPGADVAPLGAAFAFGSAACWATYIVLAKRLVGTTEPLPVLTFTLATAAVVLAGPALATSGPGLWSGRVLATGLAVAVLASAMPYLLELLALRLVSAATFSILLSLEPAIAALIGLLVLGQALGAVETAAMGCVVVASAGAARSR
;
A
#
# COMPACT_ATOMS: atom_id res chain seq x y z
N MET A 1 -59.72 -48.73 -17.25
CA MET A 1 -59.94 -47.37 -17.76
C MET A 1 -59.12 -46.47 -16.88
N SER A 2 -57.96 -46.11 -17.29
CA SER A 2 -57.14 -45.08 -16.60
C SER A 2 -56.26 -44.42 -17.64
N ALA A 3 -56.46 -43.16 -17.84
CA ALA A 3 -55.71 -42.34 -18.79
C ALA A 3 -54.38 -41.92 -18.15
N VAL A 4 -53.26 -42.28 -18.78
CA VAL A 4 -51.96 -41.83 -18.48
C VAL A 4 -51.74 -40.50 -19.20
N VAL A 5 -51.64 -39.43 -18.44
CA VAL A 5 -51.26 -38.11 -18.96
C VAL A 5 -49.75 -38.04 -18.89
N ASP A 6 -49.13 -37.95 -20.06
CA ASP A 6 -47.72 -37.75 -20.27
C ASP A 6 -47.34 -36.28 -19.95
N PHE A 7 -46.52 -36.07 -18.91
CA PHE A 7 -46.02 -34.74 -18.55
C PHE A 7 -44.59 -34.59 -19.10
N ALA A 8 -44.49 -33.84 -20.20
CA ALA A 8 -43.22 -33.43 -20.78
C ALA A 8 -42.39 -32.66 -19.76
N ALA A 9 -41.11 -33.04 -19.61
CA ALA A 9 -40.14 -32.38 -18.73
C ALA A 9 -39.93 -30.93 -19.13
N PRO A 10 -39.89 -29.98 -18.16
CA PRO A 10 -39.61 -28.58 -18.47
C PRO A 10 -38.12 -28.39 -18.75
N GLY A 11 -37.87 -27.64 -19.81
CA GLY A 11 -36.56 -27.29 -20.33
C GLY A 11 -35.58 -26.76 -19.29
N GLY A 12 -34.31 -27.06 -19.52
CA GLY A 12 -33.18 -26.61 -18.71
C GLY A 12 -33.13 -25.10 -18.52
N PRO A 13 -32.37 -24.62 -17.54
CA PRO A 13 -32.40 -23.23 -17.14
C PRO A 13 -31.97 -22.31 -18.28
N ARG A 14 -32.91 -21.50 -18.75
CA ARG A 14 -32.65 -20.42 -19.72
C ARG A 14 -31.67 -19.45 -19.10
N ARG A 15 -30.43 -19.44 -19.57
CA ARG A 15 -29.45 -18.41 -19.23
C ARG A 15 -30.01 -17.05 -19.64
N THR A 16 -30.39 -16.24 -18.67
CA THR A 16 -30.85 -14.88 -18.94
C THR A 16 -29.70 -14.05 -19.57
N PRO A 17 -29.97 -13.23 -20.59
CA PRO A 17 -28.93 -12.39 -21.22
C PRO A 17 -28.11 -11.55 -20.24
N ALA A 18 -28.72 -11.15 -19.11
CA ALA A 18 -28.07 -10.45 -18.03
C ALA A 18 -26.97 -11.25 -17.30
N ALA A 19 -27.09 -12.58 -17.25
CA ALA A 19 -26.05 -13.43 -16.64
C ALA A 19 -24.79 -13.50 -17.53
N GLY A 20 -24.95 -13.53 -18.84
CA GLY A 20 -23.82 -13.54 -19.79
C GLY A 20 -23.09 -12.19 -19.83
N VAL A 21 -23.79 -11.08 -19.74
CA VAL A 21 -23.19 -9.75 -19.66
C VAL A 21 -22.45 -9.55 -18.33
N ARG A 22 -23.03 -10.01 -17.21
CA ARG A 22 -22.37 -9.98 -15.90
C ARG A 22 -21.13 -10.88 -15.85
N ALA A 23 -21.17 -12.06 -16.44
CA ALA A 23 -20.02 -12.97 -16.52
C ALA A 23 -18.89 -12.40 -17.39
N ARG A 24 -19.21 -11.78 -18.54
CA ARG A 24 -18.24 -11.07 -19.39
C ARG A 24 -17.67 -9.83 -18.71
N ALA A 25 -18.50 -9.03 -18.04
CA ALA A 25 -18.04 -7.89 -17.25
C ALA A 25 -17.13 -8.33 -16.09
N ALA A 26 -17.45 -9.43 -15.41
CA ALA A 26 -16.61 -10.01 -14.37
C ALA A 26 -15.29 -10.57 -14.92
N ALA A 27 -15.30 -11.20 -16.10
CA ALA A 27 -14.09 -11.70 -16.75
C ALA A 27 -13.18 -10.57 -17.23
N LEU A 28 -13.75 -9.50 -17.82
CA LEU A 28 -13.00 -8.29 -18.20
C LEU A 28 -12.48 -7.55 -16.98
N ALA A 29 -13.26 -7.47 -15.91
CA ALA A 29 -12.85 -6.87 -14.64
C ALA A 29 -11.74 -7.69 -13.95
N GLY A 30 -11.82 -9.02 -13.96
CA GLY A 30 -10.77 -9.90 -13.43
C GLY A 30 -9.45 -9.78 -14.20
N GLY A 31 -9.49 -9.56 -15.52
CA GLY A 31 -8.32 -9.31 -16.35
C GLY A 31 -7.66 -7.94 -16.12
N SER A 32 -8.43 -6.94 -15.66
CA SER A 32 -7.91 -5.60 -15.38
C SER A 32 -7.35 -5.42 -13.96
N ALA A 33 -7.72 -6.28 -13.02
CA ALA A 33 -7.31 -6.14 -11.63
C ALA A 33 -5.78 -6.23 -11.40
N PRO A 34 -5.01 -7.14 -12.04
CA PRO A 34 -3.56 -7.13 -11.94
C PRO A 34 -2.96 -5.81 -12.41
N LEU A 35 -3.50 -5.22 -13.50
CA LEU A 35 -3.06 -3.92 -14.01
C LEU A 35 -3.32 -2.79 -13.01
N LEU A 36 -4.46 -2.82 -12.30
CA LEU A 36 -4.77 -1.83 -11.27
C LEU A 36 -3.80 -1.91 -10.09
N VAL A 37 -3.42 -3.12 -9.64
CA VAL A 37 -2.46 -3.30 -8.55
C VAL A 37 -1.06 -2.87 -8.97
N VAL A 38 -0.64 -3.20 -10.19
CA VAL A 38 0.65 -2.72 -10.72
C VAL A 38 0.64 -1.20 -10.87
N ALA A 39 -0.44 -0.62 -11.41
CA ALA A 39 -0.58 0.83 -11.56
C ALA A 39 -0.57 1.55 -10.21
N LEU A 40 -1.21 0.98 -9.17
CA LEU A 40 -1.17 1.44 -7.79
C LEU A 40 0.28 1.48 -7.27
N ALA A 41 1.01 0.37 -7.37
CA ALA A 41 2.39 0.27 -6.89
C ALA A 41 3.33 1.21 -7.67
N VAL A 42 3.21 1.26 -9.00
CA VAL A 42 3.98 2.20 -9.84
C VAL A 42 3.68 3.64 -9.45
N SER A 43 2.41 4.03 -9.33
CA SER A 43 2.02 5.39 -8.93
C SER A 43 2.60 5.76 -7.57
N MET A 44 2.50 4.88 -6.58
CA MET A 44 2.97 5.10 -5.22
C MET A 44 4.49 5.30 -5.18
N HIS A 45 5.25 4.43 -5.86
CA HIS A 45 6.71 4.51 -5.86
C HIS A 45 7.25 5.64 -6.74
N VAL A 46 6.59 5.98 -7.86
CA VAL A 46 6.90 7.20 -8.63
C VAL A 46 6.68 8.44 -7.77
N GLY A 47 5.55 8.52 -7.05
CA GLY A 47 5.30 9.61 -6.12
C GLY A 47 6.36 9.69 -5.01
N SER A 48 6.78 8.56 -4.46
CA SER A 48 7.84 8.48 -3.44
C SER A 48 9.20 8.90 -4.02
N ALA A 49 9.52 8.49 -5.25
CA ALA A 49 10.75 8.90 -5.93
C ALA A 49 10.77 10.42 -6.21
N ILE A 50 9.63 11.00 -6.65
CA ILE A 50 9.51 12.44 -6.80
C ILE A 50 9.67 13.15 -5.45
N ALA A 51 9.12 12.60 -4.37
CA ALA A 51 9.23 13.15 -3.02
C ALA A 51 10.69 13.32 -2.59
N THR A 52 11.58 12.37 -2.91
CA THR A 52 13.00 12.45 -2.54
C THR A 52 13.71 13.67 -3.15
N THR A 53 13.26 14.17 -4.30
CA THR A 53 13.83 15.37 -4.94
C THR A 53 13.64 16.65 -4.12
N LEU A 54 12.70 16.64 -3.17
CA LEU A 54 12.42 17.75 -2.27
C LEU A 54 13.11 17.61 -0.90
N PHE A 55 13.72 16.45 -0.58
CA PHE A 55 14.28 16.20 0.75
C PHE A 55 15.40 17.18 1.12
N GLY A 56 16.23 17.59 0.16
CA GLY A 56 17.27 18.60 0.38
C GLY A 56 16.74 20.02 0.64
N GLN A 57 15.47 20.30 0.30
CA GLN A 57 14.88 21.63 0.46
C GLN A 57 14.03 21.77 1.74
N VAL A 58 13.21 20.75 2.03
CA VAL A 58 12.21 20.81 3.11
C VAL A 58 12.23 19.58 4.01
N GLY A 59 13.20 18.70 3.84
CA GLY A 59 13.35 17.48 4.59
C GLY A 59 12.28 16.42 4.30
N PRO A 60 12.51 15.16 4.71
CA PRO A 60 11.56 14.08 4.50
C PRO A 60 10.20 14.32 5.16
N LEU A 61 10.20 14.84 6.39
CA LEU A 61 8.97 15.10 7.16
C LEU A 61 8.14 16.25 6.56
N GLY A 62 8.80 17.30 6.02
CA GLY A 62 8.09 18.39 5.34
C GLY A 62 7.35 17.93 4.10
N VAL A 63 7.99 17.11 3.25
CA VAL A 63 7.36 16.53 2.07
C VAL A 63 6.22 15.61 2.46
N LEU A 64 6.42 14.78 3.48
CA LEU A 64 5.39 13.87 3.98
C LEU A 64 4.17 14.63 4.52
N TRP A 65 4.40 15.69 5.27
CA TRP A 65 3.32 16.54 5.77
C TRP A 65 2.49 17.14 4.64
N LEU A 66 3.16 17.74 3.63
CA LEU A 66 2.50 18.26 2.44
C LEU A 66 1.69 17.18 1.73
N ARG A 67 2.26 16.00 1.53
CA ARG A 67 1.60 14.84 0.92
C ARG A 67 0.29 14.52 1.64
N CYS A 68 0.32 14.37 2.97
CA CYS A 68 -0.85 14.01 3.76
C CYS A 68 -1.90 15.13 3.78
N ALA A 69 -1.48 16.39 3.99
CA ALA A 69 -2.36 17.55 4.04
C ALA A 69 -3.05 17.78 2.69
N LEU A 70 -2.27 17.84 1.60
CA LEU A 70 -2.81 18.07 0.27
C LEU A 70 -3.69 16.92 -0.22
N ALA A 71 -3.35 15.67 0.11
CA ALA A 71 -4.19 14.52 -0.23
C ALA A 71 -5.53 14.56 0.53
N ALA A 72 -5.53 14.88 1.83
CA ALA A 72 -6.76 15.03 2.59
C ALA A 72 -7.64 16.16 2.04
N LEU A 73 -7.04 17.32 1.74
CA LEU A 73 -7.75 18.46 1.13
C LEU A 73 -8.32 18.11 -0.25
N LEU A 74 -7.54 17.41 -1.07
CA LEU A 74 -7.97 16.97 -2.40
C LEU A 74 -9.18 16.02 -2.31
N LEU A 75 -9.17 15.05 -1.39
CA LEU A 75 -10.29 14.14 -1.19
C LEU A 75 -11.55 14.88 -0.72
N VAL A 76 -11.40 15.86 0.18
CA VAL A 76 -12.53 16.71 0.59
C VAL A 76 -13.05 17.55 -0.57
N ALA A 77 -12.15 18.14 -1.37
CA ALA A 77 -12.55 18.97 -2.52
C ALA A 77 -13.30 18.17 -3.60
N LEU A 78 -12.83 16.94 -3.90
CA LEU A 78 -13.41 16.08 -4.92
C LEU A 78 -14.72 15.42 -4.47
N PHE A 79 -14.78 14.95 -3.22
CA PHE A 79 -15.90 14.13 -2.74
C PHE A 79 -16.79 14.85 -1.72
N ARG A 80 -16.43 16.07 -1.31
CA ARG A 80 -17.22 16.98 -0.46
C ARG A 80 -17.78 16.29 0.78
N GLY A 81 -19.09 16.42 1.05
CA GLY A 81 -19.73 15.84 2.23
C GLY A 81 -19.56 14.32 2.39
N ARG A 82 -19.38 13.57 1.32
CA ARG A 82 -19.13 12.12 1.37
C ARG A 82 -17.77 11.80 2.03
N ALA A 83 -16.75 12.63 1.79
CA ALA A 83 -15.44 12.49 2.42
C ALA A 83 -15.46 12.79 3.93
N LEU A 84 -16.45 13.55 4.39
CA LEU A 84 -16.58 13.98 5.79
C LEU A 84 -17.59 13.15 6.60
N ALA A 85 -18.28 12.19 5.98
CA ALA A 85 -19.33 11.39 6.61
C ALA A 85 -18.78 10.26 7.51
N LEU A 86 -17.96 10.62 8.51
CA LEU A 86 -17.36 9.65 9.45
C LEU A 86 -18.26 9.45 10.68
N PRO A 87 -18.76 8.22 10.94
CA PRO A 87 -19.53 7.90 12.13
C PRO A 87 -18.75 8.18 13.42
N ARG A 88 -19.44 8.70 14.45
CA ARG A 88 -18.80 9.00 15.74
C ARG A 88 -18.15 7.78 16.38
N ALA A 89 -18.75 6.61 16.25
CA ALA A 89 -18.22 5.35 16.79
C ALA A 89 -16.85 4.97 16.20
N SER A 90 -16.59 5.32 14.94
CA SER A 90 -15.35 4.97 14.23
C SER A 90 -14.21 5.96 14.48
N ARG A 91 -14.48 7.15 15.04
CA ARG A 91 -13.52 8.25 15.14
C ARG A 91 -12.22 7.87 15.86
N ARG A 92 -12.34 7.21 17.03
CA ARG A 92 -11.15 6.79 17.81
C ARG A 92 -10.26 5.82 17.02
N GLY A 93 -10.88 4.84 16.34
CA GLY A 93 -10.15 3.89 15.51
C GLY A 93 -9.46 4.57 14.32
N VAL A 94 -10.13 5.52 13.68
CA VAL A 94 -9.56 6.27 12.52
C VAL A 94 -8.45 7.21 12.98
N VAL A 95 -8.56 7.87 14.13
CA VAL A 95 -7.47 8.67 14.71
C VAL A 95 -6.26 7.78 15.02
N ALA A 96 -6.47 6.62 15.68
CA ALA A 96 -5.38 5.68 15.93
C ALA A 96 -4.71 5.21 14.62
N LEU A 97 -5.51 4.93 13.58
CA LEU A 97 -5.03 4.56 12.26
C LEU A 97 -4.19 5.69 11.64
N GLY A 98 -4.62 6.95 11.77
CA GLY A 98 -3.91 8.13 11.28
C GLY A 98 -2.58 8.37 11.98
N VAL A 99 -2.51 8.16 13.30
CA VAL A 99 -1.26 8.24 14.07
C VAL A 99 -0.28 7.16 13.60
N VAL A 100 -0.75 5.93 13.45
CA VAL A 100 0.09 4.82 12.96
C VAL A 100 0.54 5.07 11.52
N LEU A 101 -0.34 5.59 10.66
CA LEU A 101 0.02 5.97 9.28
C LEU A 101 1.09 7.07 9.26
N ALA A 102 0.97 8.08 10.14
CA ALA A 102 1.98 9.12 10.27
C ALA A 102 3.35 8.56 10.64
N ALA A 103 3.40 7.70 11.67
CA ALA A 103 4.64 7.06 12.12
C ALA A 103 5.23 6.14 11.03
N MET A 104 4.39 5.31 10.38
CA MET A 104 4.76 4.43 9.29
C MET A 104 5.44 5.20 8.17
N ASN A 105 4.74 6.20 7.63
CA ASN A 105 5.26 6.98 6.51
C ASN A 105 6.46 7.86 6.91
N ALA A 106 6.52 8.38 8.14
CA ALA A 106 7.69 9.10 8.64
C ALA A 106 8.93 8.18 8.64
N CYS A 107 8.79 6.99 9.18
CA CYS A 107 9.86 5.99 9.14
C CYS A 107 10.23 5.62 7.70
N PHE A 108 9.28 5.41 6.80
CA PHE A 108 9.56 5.10 5.40
C PHE A 108 10.30 6.22 4.68
N PHE A 109 9.88 7.48 4.86
CA PHE A 109 10.53 8.63 4.23
C PHE A 109 11.94 8.86 4.79
N GLU A 110 12.15 8.64 6.09
CA GLU A 110 13.48 8.66 6.69
C GLU A 110 14.36 7.50 6.21
N ALA A 111 13.76 6.34 5.92
CA ALA A 111 14.47 5.21 5.32
C ALA A 111 14.94 5.53 3.89
N ILE A 112 14.04 5.97 3.00
CA ILE A 112 14.39 6.25 1.60
C ILE A 112 15.28 7.49 1.42
N ALA A 113 15.44 8.30 2.46
CA ALA A 113 16.44 9.36 2.49
C ALA A 113 17.87 8.83 2.72
N ARG A 114 18.02 7.56 3.12
CA ARG A 114 19.32 6.97 3.54
C ARG A 114 19.68 5.68 2.83
N VAL A 115 18.68 4.96 2.29
CA VAL A 115 18.86 3.71 1.55
C VAL A 115 18.07 3.72 0.25
N PRO A 116 18.45 2.92 -0.75
CA PRO A 116 17.72 2.83 -2.01
C PRO A 116 16.24 2.47 -1.79
N LEU A 117 15.37 3.03 -2.63
CA LEU A 117 13.91 2.86 -2.53
C LEU A 117 13.50 1.38 -2.53
N GLY A 118 14.14 0.56 -3.37
CA GLY A 118 13.89 -0.88 -3.42
C GLY A 118 14.29 -1.61 -2.14
N VAL A 119 15.40 -1.21 -1.50
CA VAL A 119 15.86 -1.78 -0.22
C VAL A 119 14.87 -1.42 0.90
N ALA A 120 14.51 -0.14 1.02
CA ALA A 120 13.54 0.32 2.02
C ALA A 120 12.21 -0.43 1.89
N SER A 121 11.67 -0.54 0.66
CA SER A 121 10.42 -1.25 0.38
C SER A 121 10.54 -2.75 0.68
N THR A 122 11.70 -3.38 0.40
CA THR A 122 11.95 -4.79 0.72
C THR A 122 11.85 -5.05 2.23
N ILE A 123 12.48 -4.21 3.04
CA ILE A 123 12.44 -4.33 4.51
C ILE A 123 11.02 -4.03 5.02
N GLU A 124 10.40 -2.96 4.56
CA GLU A 124 9.06 -2.56 4.96
C GLU A 124 8.03 -3.66 4.70
N PHE A 125 8.15 -4.38 3.57
CA PHE A 125 7.23 -5.43 3.18
C PHE A 125 7.25 -6.65 4.12
N THR A 126 8.25 -6.78 4.99
CA THR A 126 8.26 -7.79 6.07
C THR A 126 7.11 -7.60 7.05
N GLY A 127 6.60 -6.38 7.22
CA GLY A 127 5.45 -6.08 8.09
C GLY A 127 4.17 -6.82 7.67
N PRO A 128 3.62 -6.59 6.47
CA PRO A 128 2.50 -7.34 5.93
C PRO A 128 2.72 -8.85 5.92
N LEU A 129 3.95 -9.30 5.60
CA LEU A 129 4.30 -10.71 5.60
C LEU A 129 4.17 -11.32 7.00
N LEU A 130 4.69 -10.67 8.03
CA LEU A 130 4.56 -11.14 9.42
C LEU A 130 3.11 -11.21 9.87
N VAL A 131 2.26 -10.23 9.51
CA VAL A 131 0.82 -10.29 9.79
C VAL A 131 0.17 -11.45 9.06
N ALA A 132 0.58 -11.70 7.81
CA ALA A 132 0.11 -12.84 7.04
C ALA A 132 0.43 -14.16 7.73
N LEU A 133 1.66 -14.33 8.20
CA LEU A 133 2.17 -15.54 8.85
C LEU A 133 1.60 -15.73 10.25
N ALA A 134 1.47 -14.66 11.05
CA ALA A 134 0.84 -14.72 12.38
C ALA A 134 -0.62 -15.21 12.34
N GLY A 135 -1.30 -15.00 11.22
CA GLY A 135 -2.64 -15.53 10.98
C GLY A 135 -2.68 -16.98 10.49
N SER A 136 -1.55 -17.58 10.16
CA SER A 136 -1.44 -18.97 9.70
C SER A 136 -1.14 -19.93 10.85
N ARG A 137 -1.73 -21.14 10.78
CA ARG A 137 -1.46 -22.24 11.70
C ARG A 137 -0.73 -23.42 11.02
N ARG A 138 -0.28 -23.24 9.78
CA ARG A 138 0.32 -24.31 8.99
C ARG A 138 1.82 -24.33 9.20
N PRO A 139 2.43 -25.45 9.67
CA PRO A 139 3.86 -25.53 9.93
C PRO A 139 4.72 -25.27 8.67
N ARG A 140 4.20 -25.59 7.48
CA ARG A 140 4.87 -25.29 6.21
C ARG A 140 5.09 -23.80 5.94
N ASP A 141 4.31 -22.91 6.59
CA ASP A 141 4.46 -21.47 6.39
C ASP A 141 5.70 -20.90 7.10
N VAL A 142 6.35 -21.69 7.97
CA VAL A 142 7.67 -21.38 8.55
C VAL A 142 8.72 -21.21 7.46
N VAL A 143 8.60 -21.93 6.33
CA VAL A 143 9.52 -21.77 5.18
C VAL A 143 9.53 -20.34 4.67
N TRP A 144 8.37 -19.69 4.61
CA TRP A 144 8.25 -18.30 4.15
C TRP A 144 8.85 -17.31 5.16
N VAL A 145 8.73 -17.60 6.46
CA VAL A 145 9.39 -16.80 7.52
C VAL A 145 10.90 -16.88 7.38
N VAL A 146 11.42 -18.12 7.24
CA VAL A 146 12.87 -18.36 7.09
C VAL A 146 13.39 -17.68 5.82
N LEU A 147 12.69 -17.82 4.70
CA LEU A 147 13.10 -17.22 3.44
C LEU A 147 13.12 -15.68 3.51
N ALA A 148 12.12 -15.06 4.13
CA ALA A 148 12.13 -13.62 4.35
C ALA A 148 13.24 -13.19 5.31
N GLY A 149 13.45 -13.96 6.37
CA GLY A 149 14.56 -13.75 7.32
C GLY A 149 15.92 -13.81 6.65
N VAL A 150 16.14 -14.77 5.74
CA VAL A 150 17.36 -14.86 4.91
C VAL A 150 17.49 -13.61 4.04
N GLY A 151 16.42 -13.18 3.36
CA GLY A 151 16.44 -11.97 2.57
C GLY A 151 16.84 -10.74 3.37
N VAL A 152 16.27 -10.58 4.56
CA VAL A 152 16.60 -9.45 5.46
C VAL A 152 18.05 -9.58 5.98
N ALA A 153 18.50 -10.77 6.35
CA ALA A 153 19.87 -11.01 6.82
C ALA A 153 20.91 -10.69 5.74
N LEU A 154 20.61 -10.95 4.47
CA LEU A 154 21.46 -10.57 3.34
C LEU A 154 21.71 -9.06 3.28
N LEU A 155 20.70 -8.23 3.60
CA LEU A 155 20.86 -6.76 3.62
C LEU A 155 21.80 -6.27 4.75
N GLY A 156 22.05 -7.08 5.75
CA GLY A 156 23.03 -6.81 6.81
C GLY A 156 24.41 -7.44 6.57
N SER A 157 24.62 -8.13 5.44
CA SER A 157 25.86 -8.81 5.14
C SER A 157 26.92 -7.89 4.53
N PRO A 158 28.22 -8.25 4.63
CA PRO A 158 29.28 -7.57 3.89
C PRO A 158 28.98 -7.59 2.38
N GLY A 159 29.00 -6.42 1.73
CA GLY A 159 28.68 -6.26 0.31
C GLY A 159 27.28 -5.71 0.04
N ALA A 160 26.43 -5.56 1.04
CA ALA A 160 25.22 -4.74 0.96
C ALA A 160 25.55 -3.30 1.39
N ASP A 161 25.29 -2.34 0.51
CA ASP A 161 25.47 -0.91 0.82
C ASP A 161 24.20 -0.34 1.49
N VAL A 162 23.91 -0.82 2.70
CA VAL A 162 22.71 -0.45 3.45
C VAL A 162 23.10 0.29 4.74
N ALA A 163 22.78 1.57 4.80
CA ALA A 163 22.98 2.38 5.99
C ALA A 163 22.17 1.82 7.18
N PRO A 164 22.79 1.48 8.33
CA PRO A 164 22.07 0.85 9.45
C PRO A 164 20.88 1.66 9.98
N LEU A 165 21.03 3.00 10.01
CA LEU A 165 19.95 3.88 10.44
C LEU A 165 18.79 3.87 9.46
N GLY A 166 19.06 3.80 8.15
CA GLY A 166 18.04 3.65 7.12
C GLY A 166 17.27 2.33 7.24
N ALA A 167 18.00 1.24 7.48
CA ALA A 167 17.39 -0.07 7.76
C ALA A 167 16.53 -0.05 9.03
N ALA A 168 16.99 0.58 10.11
CA ALA A 168 16.23 0.73 11.36
C ALA A 168 14.89 1.48 11.12
N PHE A 169 14.91 2.56 10.35
CA PHE A 169 13.69 3.25 9.96
C PHE A 169 12.79 2.37 9.09
N ALA A 170 13.32 1.61 8.15
CA ALA A 170 12.52 0.70 7.32
C ALA A 170 11.84 -0.40 8.16
N PHE A 171 12.53 -0.95 9.18
CA PHE A 171 11.91 -1.87 10.15
C PHE A 171 10.84 -1.18 11.01
N GLY A 172 11.08 0.06 11.42
CA GLY A 172 10.07 0.87 12.11
C GLY A 172 8.81 1.03 11.27
N SER A 173 8.98 1.31 9.97
CA SER A 173 7.87 1.36 9.02
C SER A 173 7.16 0.02 8.89
N ALA A 174 7.89 -1.09 8.78
CA ALA A 174 7.33 -2.45 8.73
C ALA A 174 6.46 -2.77 9.95
N ALA A 175 6.93 -2.45 11.15
CA ALA A 175 6.19 -2.65 12.39
C ALA A 175 4.90 -1.79 12.44
N CYS A 176 5.00 -0.54 12.01
CA CYS A 176 3.85 0.35 11.87
C CYS A 176 2.86 -0.18 10.83
N TRP A 177 3.34 -0.69 9.68
CA TRP A 177 2.46 -1.25 8.65
C TRP A 177 1.73 -2.50 9.16
N ALA A 178 2.41 -3.39 9.86
CA ALA A 178 1.78 -4.52 10.53
C ALA A 178 0.66 -4.06 11.48
N THR A 179 0.93 -3.04 12.29
CA THR A 179 -0.05 -2.44 13.21
C THR A 179 -1.22 -1.80 12.44
N TYR A 180 -0.93 -1.05 11.38
CA TYR A 180 -1.93 -0.44 10.50
C TYR A 180 -2.89 -1.49 9.93
N ILE A 181 -2.37 -2.61 9.42
CA ILE A 181 -3.21 -3.70 8.87
C ILE A 181 -4.15 -4.26 9.94
N VAL A 182 -3.65 -4.48 11.17
CA VAL A 182 -4.48 -5.01 12.27
C VAL A 182 -5.57 -4.01 12.68
N LEU A 183 -5.24 -2.72 12.77
CA LEU A 183 -6.21 -1.67 13.09
C LEU A 183 -7.24 -1.48 11.97
N ALA A 184 -6.78 -1.43 10.72
CA ALA A 184 -7.64 -1.28 9.55
C ALA A 184 -8.69 -2.40 9.45
N LYS A 185 -8.30 -3.65 9.75
CA LYS A 185 -9.23 -4.79 9.78
C LYS A 185 -10.41 -4.58 10.73
N ARG A 186 -10.23 -3.84 11.83
CA ARG A 186 -11.31 -3.56 12.80
C ARG A 186 -12.32 -2.54 12.28
N LEU A 187 -11.94 -1.73 11.29
CA LEU A 187 -12.77 -0.70 10.68
C LEU A 187 -13.48 -1.18 9.40
N VAL A 188 -12.95 -2.24 8.77
CA VAL A 188 -13.54 -2.84 7.56
C VAL A 188 -14.92 -3.41 7.88
N GLY A 189 -15.89 -3.09 7.01
CA GLY A 189 -17.27 -3.55 7.14
C GLY A 189 -18.15 -2.70 8.06
N THR A 190 -17.57 -1.78 8.85
CA THR A 190 -18.34 -0.90 9.75
C THR A 190 -18.41 0.54 9.26
N THR A 191 -17.54 0.94 8.34
CA THR A 191 -17.42 2.34 7.91
C THR A 191 -17.06 2.41 6.43
N GLU A 192 -17.59 3.40 5.72
CA GLU A 192 -17.23 3.69 4.34
C GLU A 192 -15.73 4.01 4.21
N PRO A 193 -15.01 3.43 3.21
CA PRO A 193 -13.56 3.61 3.08
C PRO A 193 -13.12 5.05 2.86
N LEU A 194 -13.89 5.83 2.09
CA LEU A 194 -13.51 7.20 1.71
C LEU A 194 -13.39 8.15 2.92
N PRO A 195 -14.38 8.25 3.85
CA PRO A 195 -14.21 9.01 5.08
C PRO A 195 -13.05 8.50 5.94
N VAL A 196 -12.88 7.18 6.07
CA VAL A 196 -11.77 6.59 6.83
C VAL A 196 -10.44 7.10 6.27
N LEU A 197 -10.22 6.99 4.97
CA LEU A 197 -9.01 7.47 4.31
C LEU A 197 -8.79 8.97 4.53
N THR A 198 -9.83 9.78 4.28
CA THR A 198 -9.73 11.24 4.42
C THR A 198 -9.33 11.65 5.82
N PHE A 199 -10.00 11.11 6.85
CA PHE A 199 -9.68 11.44 8.24
C PHE A 199 -8.36 10.82 8.72
N THR A 200 -7.96 9.65 8.20
CA THR A 200 -6.64 9.06 8.47
C THR A 200 -5.53 9.97 7.97
N LEU A 201 -5.62 10.46 6.72
CA LEU A 201 -4.65 11.40 6.14
C LEU A 201 -4.67 12.76 6.85
N ALA A 202 -5.86 13.29 7.20
CA ALA A 202 -5.97 14.52 7.96
C ALA A 202 -5.34 14.39 9.36
N THR A 203 -5.57 13.27 10.05
CA THR A 203 -4.92 13.00 11.35
C THR A 203 -3.41 12.90 11.21
N ALA A 204 -2.92 12.21 10.17
CA ALA A 204 -1.48 12.13 9.90
C ALA A 204 -0.89 13.52 9.63
N ALA A 205 -1.58 14.36 8.86
CA ALA A 205 -1.15 15.74 8.62
C ALA A 205 -1.09 16.57 9.92
N VAL A 206 -2.06 16.41 10.82
CA VAL A 206 -2.06 17.11 12.11
C VAL A 206 -0.89 16.64 12.99
N VAL A 207 -0.65 15.32 13.08
CA VAL A 207 0.43 14.73 13.88
C VAL A 207 1.80 15.17 13.36
N LEU A 208 1.97 15.22 12.03
CA LEU A 208 3.23 15.58 11.39
C LEU A 208 3.48 17.09 11.33
N ALA A 209 2.45 17.92 11.57
CA ALA A 209 2.58 19.39 11.43
C ALA A 209 3.70 19.98 12.29
N GLY A 210 3.76 19.61 13.57
CA GLY A 210 4.80 20.10 14.48
C GLY A 210 6.21 19.77 14.00
N PRO A 211 6.60 18.50 13.84
CA PRO A 211 7.90 18.11 13.35
C PRO A 211 8.22 18.66 11.96
N ALA A 212 7.27 18.64 11.03
CA ALA A 212 7.46 19.14 9.67
C ALA A 212 7.77 20.65 9.66
N LEU A 213 6.94 21.45 10.34
CA LEU A 213 7.12 22.92 10.38
C LEU A 213 8.39 23.32 11.12
N ALA A 214 8.81 22.56 12.13
CA ALA A 214 10.04 22.82 12.87
C ALA A 214 11.30 22.56 12.04
N THR A 215 11.25 21.64 11.06
CA THR A 215 12.44 21.19 10.31
C THR A 215 12.49 21.70 8.88
N SER A 216 11.38 22.14 8.27
CA SER A 216 11.34 22.41 6.82
C SER A 216 11.71 23.82 6.41
N GLY A 217 11.72 24.77 7.32
CA GLY A 217 12.02 26.17 7.02
C GLY A 217 11.02 26.84 6.06
N PRO A 218 11.30 28.10 5.64
CA PRO A 218 10.39 28.90 4.79
C PRO A 218 10.23 28.34 3.37
N GLY A 219 11.18 27.53 2.90
CA GLY A 219 11.13 26.90 1.58
C GLY A 219 9.91 26.01 1.37
N LEU A 220 9.27 25.53 2.45
CA LEU A 220 8.05 24.72 2.42
C LEU A 220 6.90 25.39 1.64
N TRP A 221 6.85 26.70 1.66
CA TRP A 221 5.77 27.49 1.03
C TRP A 221 6.11 27.97 -0.39
N SER A 222 7.25 27.57 -0.93
CA SER A 222 7.60 27.93 -2.31
C SER A 222 6.63 27.27 -3.31
N GLY A 223 6.29 27.98 -4.40
CA GLY A 223 5.36 27.46 -5.41
C GLY A 223 5.82 26.14 -6.03
N ARG A 224 7.15 25.95 -6.18
CA ARG A 224 7.72 24.69 -6.67
C ARG A 224 7.48 23.54 -5.70
N VAL A 225 7.74 23.75 -4.40
CA VAL A 225 7.52 22.71 -3.37
C VAL A 225 6.05 22.37 -3.24
N LEU A 226 5.17 23.36 -3.28
CA LEU A 226 3.72 23.12 -3.21
C LEU A 226 3.20 22.36 -4.45
N ALA A 227 3.64 22.73 -5.65
CA ALA A 227 3.24 22.05 -6.89
C ALA A 227 3.76 20.60 -6.92
N THR A 228 5.04 20.38 -6.58
CA THR A 228 5.62 19.04 -6.50
C THR A 228 4.98 18.24 -5.36
N GLY A 229 4.73 18.86 -4.20
CA GLY A 229 4.00 18.26 -3.09
C GLY A 229 2.58 17.81 -3.48
N LEU A 230 1.88 18.59 -4.31
CA LEU A 230 0.58 18.20 -4.86
C LEU A 230 0.69 16.98 -5.79
N ALA A 231 1.70 16.94 -6.65
CA ALA A 231 1.96 15.77 -7.51
C ALA A 231 2.23 14.52 -6.64
N VAL A 232 3.04 14.65 -5.59
CA VAL A 232 3.30 13.57 -4.62
C VAL A 232 2.01 13.16 -3.89
N ALA A 233 1.17 14.10 -3.47
CA ALA A 233 -0.10 13.83 -2.82
C ALA A 233 -1.07 13.02 -3.72
N VAL A 234 -1.10 13.36 -5.02
CA VAL A 234 -1.89 12.61 -5.99
C VAL A 234 -1.30 11.22 -6.23
N LEU A 235 -0.02 11.14 -6.60
CA LEU A 235 0.63 9.91 -7.04
C LEU A 235 0.88 8.92 -5.90
N ALA A 236 1.27 9.40 -4.72
CA ALA A 236 1.61 8.53 -3.59
C ALA A 236 0.48 8.38 -2.55
N SER A 237 -0.66 9.05 -2.72
CA SER A 237 -1.79 8.90 -1.79
C SER A 237 -3.13 8.80 -2.49
N ALA A 238 -3.65 9.85 -3.11
CA ALA A 238 -5.03 9.85 -3.60
C ALA A 238 -5.28 8.78 -4.67
N MET A 239 -4.40 8.68 -5.68
CA MET A 239 -4.53 7.74 -6.78
C MET A 239 -4.31 6.28 -6.35
N PRO A 240 -3.24 5.92 -5.59
CA PRO A 240 -3.06 4.55 -5.13
C PRO A 240 -4.23 4.02 -4.32
N TYR A 241 -4.74 4.78 -3.37
CA TYR A 241 -5.87 4.34 -2.56
C TYR A 241 -7.16 4.19 -3.36
N LEU A 242 -7.40 5.04 -4.37
CA LEU A 242 -8.54 4.87 -5.27
C LEU A 242 -8.38 3.60 -6.13
N LEU A 243 -7.19 3.33 -6.65
CA LEU A 243 -6.88 2.12 -7.40
C LEU A 243 -6.99 0.86 -6.52
N GLU A 244 -6.56 0.94 -5.25
CA GLU A 244 -6.71 -0.13 -4.26
C GLU A 244 -8.19 -0.46 -4.04
N LEU A 245 -9.03 0.53 -3.79
CA LEU A 245 -10.47 0.35 -3.61
C LEU A 245 -11.13 -0.29 -4.84
N LEU A 246 -10.69 0.09 -6.04
CA LEU A 246 -11.18 -0.50 -7.28
C LEU A 246 -10.69 -1.95 -7.44
N ALA A 247 -9.40 -2.22 -7.20
CA ALA A 247 -8.83 -3.56 -7.30
C ALA A 247 -9.48 -4.54 -6.31
N LEU A 248 -9.69 -4.13 -5.05
CA LEU A 248 -10.34 -4.96 -4.01
C LEU A 248 -11.80 -5.28 -4.30
N ARG A 249 -12.46 -4.52 -5.19
CA ARG A 249 -13.81 -4.88 -5.69
C ARG A 249 -13.78 -5.94 -6.77
N LEU A 250 -12.64 -6.15 -7.42
CA LEU A 250 -12.50 -7.01 -8.60
C LEU A 250 -11.84 -8.35 -8.28
N VAL A 251 -10.98 -8.41 -7.27
CA VAL A 251 -10.26 -9.64 -6.88
C VAL A 251 -10.42 -9.95 -5.40
N SER A 252 -10.16 -11.21 -5.05
CA SER A 252 -10.09 -11.62 -3.65
C SER A 252 -8.90 -10.97 -2.94
N ALA A 253 -9.01 -10.81 -1.62
CA ALA A 253 -7.91 -10.29 -0.80
C ALA A 253 -6.63 -11.13 -0.94
N ALA A 254 -6.74 -12.44 -1.14
CA ALA A 254 -5.60 -13.33 -1.37
C ALA A 254 -4.90 -13.00 -2.70
N THR A 255 -5.66 -12.85 -3.80
CA THR A 255 -5.11 -12.46 -5.10
C THR A 255 -4.47 -11.07 -5.05
N PHE A 256 -5.12 -10.12 -4.37
CA PHE A 256 -4.57 -8.78 -4.16
C PHE A 256 -3.22 -8.83 -3.43
N SER A 257 -3.12 -9.60 -2.34
CA SER A 257 -1.88 -9.77 -1.56
C SER A 257 -0.76 -10.42 -2.37
N ILE A 258 -1.08 -11.38 -3.26
CA ILE A 258 -0.08 -11.98 -4.18
C ILE A 258 0.47 -10.93 -5.14
N LEU A 259 -0.42 -10.13 -5.73
CA LEU A 259 -0.01 -9.07 -6.66
C LEU A 259 0.81 -7.98 -5.95
N LEU A 260 0.42 -7.64 -4.72
CA LEU A 260 1.12 -6.65 -3.90
C LEU A 260 2.55 -7.11 -3.51
N SER A 261 2.82 -8.43 -3.50
CA SER A 261 4.17 -8.94 -3.24
C SER A 261 5.21 -8.53 -4.30
N LEU A 262 4.78 -8.01 -5.46
CA LEU A 262 5.65 -7.42 -6.46
C LEU A 262 6.10 -5.98 -6.11
N GLU A 263 5.54 -5.39 -5.06
CA GLU A 263 5.79 -3.99 -4.67
C GLU A 263 7.29 -3.68 -4.48
N PRO A 264 8.10 -4.50 -3.77
CA PRO A 264 9.54 -4.24 -3.65
C PRO A 264 10.28 -4.23 -4.99
N ALA A 265 9.89 -5.12 -5.92
CA ALA A 265 10.49 -5.17 -7.25
C ALA A 265 10.13 -3.93 -8.09
N ILE A 266 8.88 -3.46 -7.99
CA ILE A 266 8.43 -2.22 -8.61
C ILE A 266 9.16 -1.02 -8.01
N ALA A 267 9.34 -0.98 -6.68
CA ALA A 267 10.10 0.05 -5.98
C ALA A 267 11.55 0.12 -6.47
N ALA A 268 12.20 -1.04 -6.60
CA ALA A 268 13.56 -1.13 -7.12
C ALA A 268 13.67 -0.65 -8.58
N LEU A 269 12.72 -1.04 -9.43
CA LEU A 269 12.67 -0.60 -10.82
C LEU A 269 12.47 0.92 -10.93
N ILE A 270 11.57 1.49 -10.14
CA ILE A 270 11.34 2.95 -10.09
C ILE A 270 12.56 3.67 -9.51
N GLY A 271 13.20 3.12 -8.46
CA GLY A 271 14.45 3.63 -7.92
C GLY A 271 15.55 3.69 -8.99
N LEU A 272 15.68 2.64 -9.79
CA LEU A 272 16.63 2.61 -10.90
C LEU A 272 16.29 3.63 -11.99
N LEU A 273 15.06 3.65 -12.48
CA LEU A 273 14.65 4.46 -13.63
C LEU A 273 14.53 5.95 -13.33
N VAL A 274 14.10 6.31 -12.12
CA VAL A 274 13.79 7.70 -11.75
C VAL A 274 14.92 8.33 -10.93
N LEU A 275 15.58 7.54 -10.06
CA LEU A 275 16.59 8.03 -9.14
C LEU A 275 18.01 7.58 -9.51
N GLY A 276 18.17 6.72 -10.53
CA GLY A 276 19.47 6.14 -10.92
C GLY A 276 20.05 5.18 -9.87
N GLN A 277 19.22 4.65 -8.97
CA GLN A 277 19.63 3.75 -7.88
C GLN A 277 19.77 2.33 -8.41
N ALA A 278 20.97 1.90 -8.75
CA ALA A 278 21.25 0.51 -9.10
C ALA A 278 21.38 -0.31 -7.80
N LEU A 279 20.70 -1.45 -7.74
CA LEU A 279 20.88 -2.43 -6.67
C LEU A 279 22.02 -3.37 -7.01
N GLY A 280 22.85 -3.71 -6.02
CA GLY A 280 23.84 -4.75 -6.12
C GLY A 280 23.24 -6.15 -6.17
N ALA A 281 24.09 -7.16 -6.32
CA ALA A 281 23.64 -8.55 -6.39
C ALA A 281 23.02 -9.01 -5.06
N VAL A 282 23.55 -8.53 -3.94
CA VAL A 282 23.08 -8.89 -2.58
C VAL A 282 21.69 -8.32 -2.33
N GLU A 283 21.48 -7.03 -2.62
CA GLU A 283 20.18 -6.38 -2.46
C GLU A 283 19.13 -7.00 -3.39
N THR A 284 19.51 -7.34 -4.63
CA THR A 284 18.62 -8.01 -5.58
C THR A 284 18.24 -9.41 -5.11
N ALA A 285 19.18 -10.18 -4.56
CA ALA A 285 18.90 -11.51 -3.99
C ALA A 285 17.99 -11.39 -2.75
N ALA A 286 18.27 -10.43 -1.87
CA ALA A 286 17.46 -10.15 -0.67
C ALA A 286 16.01 -9.83 -1.05
N MET A 287 15.82 -8.92 -2.01
CA MET A 287 14.50 -8.56 -2.55
C MET A 287 13.79 -9.79 -3.12
N GLY A 288 14.50 -10.62 -3.92
CA GLY A 288 13.96 -11.86 -4.47
C GLY A 288 13.43 -12.81 -3.38
N CYS A 289 14.18 -12.99 -2.30
CA CYS A 289 13.75 -13.81 -1.15
C CYS A 289 12.45 -13.28 -0.52
N VAL A 290 12.34 -11.97 -0.29
CA VAL A 290 11.15 -11.36 0.33
C VAL A 290 9.96 -11.43 -0.60
N VAL A 291 10.12 -11.18 -1.91
CA VAL A 291 9.05 -11.29 -2.91
C VAL A 291 8.51 -12.72 -2.99
N VAL A 292 9.40 -13.71 -3.07
CA VAL A 292 9.00 -15.13 -3.12
C VAL A 292 8.33 -15.56 -1.82
N ALA A 293 8.86 -15.14 -0.67
CA ALA A 293 8.27 -15.43 0.64
C ALA A 293 6.84 -14.87 0.74
N SER A 294 6.65 -13.62 0.32
CA SER A 294 5.35 -12.95 0.35
C SER A 294 4.33 -13.59 -0.59
N ALA A 295 4.74 -13.90 -1.84
CA ALA A 295 3.90 -14.58 -2.81
C ALA A 295 3.54 -16.01 -2.35
N GLY A 296 4.49 -16.74 -1.73
CA GLY A 296 4.28 -18.06 -1.17
C GLY A 296 3.31 -18.05 0.01
N ALA A 297 3.50 -17.14 0.97
CA ALA A 297 2.61 -16.97 2.11
C ALA A 297 1.18 -16.59 1.70
N ALA A 298 1.01 -15.79 0.65
CA ALA A 298 -0.29 -15.41 0.13
C ALA A 298 -1.03 -16.58 -0.58
N ARG A 299 -0.29 -17.50 -1.21
CA ARG A 299 -0.86 -18.70 -1.87
C ARG A 299 -1.21 -19.82 -0.91
N SER A 300 -0.59 -19.85 0.26
CA SER A 300 -0.81 -20.92 1.25
C SER A 300 -2.11 -20.75 2.05
N ARG A 301 -2.84 -19.66 1.85
CA ARG A 301 -4.16 -19.36 2.45
C ARG A 301 -5.29 -19.88 1.60
#